data_3157fc45d179be4d7666ba341ba229b5
#
_entry.id   3157fc45d179be4d7666ba341ba229b5
#
_cell.length_a   1.000
_cell.length_b   1.000
_cell.length_c   1.000
_cell.angle_alpha   90.00
_cell.angle_beta   90.00
_cell.angle_gamma   90.00
#
_symmetry.space_group_name_H-M   'P 1'
#
loop_
_entity.id
_entity.type
_entity.pdbx_description
1 polymer ?
#
loop_
_entity_poly.entity_id
_entity_poly.type
_entity_poly.pdbx_seq_one_letter_code
_entity_poly.pdbx_strand_id
1 'polypeptide(L)'
;MKILQINVFNYRKGGSEVVYFSTMELLRMHGEEVVNFALRWPENYPSEYESYFPESKETRSELLKPVKNIINYFNNREAARKLEQLIEKERPDLAHMHLIWGQITGSILPVLKRHNVPIIFSIHDYRIVCPAYTFRNGKGEICEQCRGRNFYHCVINKCTKDSYLLSVMMAIEQCYRNRFFNP
;
A
#
# COMPACT_ATOMS: atom_id res chain seq x y z
N MET A 1 18.74 -15.78 0.37
CA MET A 1 18.47 -14.33 0.12
C MET A 1 17.75 -13.74 1.31
N LYS A 2 17.89 -12.44 1.53
CA LYS A 2 17.09 -11.71 2.54
C LYS A 2 15.96 -10.95 1.84
N ILE A 3 14.72 -11.32 2.11
CA ILE A 3 13.54 -10.82 1.40
C ILE A 3 12.69 -9.97 2.33
N LEU A 4 12.49 -8.71 1.95
CA LEU A 4 11.64 -7.76 2.66
C LEU A 4 10.20 -7.89 2.18
N GLN A 5 9.32 -8.39 3.04
CA GLN A 5 7.89 -8.51 2.79
C GLN A 5 7.16 -7.27 3.30
N ILE A 6 6.42 -6.58 2.43
CA ILE A 6 5.73 -5.33 2.77
C ILE A 6 4.22 -5.51 2.60
N ASN A 7 3.46 -5.28 3.67
CA ASN A 7 2.00 -5.28 3.66
C ASN A 7 1.44 -4.25 4.66
N VAL A 8 0.20 -3.80 4.48
CA VAL A 8 -0.46 -2.88 5.44
C VAL A 8 -0.73 -3.57 6.78
N PHE A 9 -1.14 -4.82 6.76
CA PHE A 9 -1.54 -5.57 7.96
C PHE A 9 -0.54 -6.69 8.27
N ASN A 10 -0.12 -6.81 9.53
CA ASN A 10 0.67 -7.94 10.01
C ASN A 10 -0.21 -8.92 10.81
N TYR A 11 -1.46 -9.09 10.39
CA TYR A 11 -2.41 -10.08 10.90
C TYR A 11 -3.36 -10.51 9.77
N ARG A 12 -4.03 -11.65 9.91
CA ARG A 12 -4.96 -12.17 8.88
C ARG A 12 -6.27 -11.40 8.91
N LYS A 13 -6.39 -10.38 8.06
CA LYS A 13 -7.61 -9.58 7.86
C LYS A 13 -8.45 -10.06 6.68
N GLY A 14 -7.82 -10.53 5.62
CA GLY A 14 -8.49 -10.96 4.39
C GLY A 14 -7.62 -11.83 3.51
N GLY A 15 -8.02 -11.99 2.24
CA GLY A 15 -7.34 -12.88 1.29
C GLY A 15 -5.91 -12.47 0.96
N SER A 16 -5.64 -11.17 0.85
CA SER A 16 -4.29 -10.65 0.59
C SER A 16 -3.30 -11.01 1.70
N GLU A 17 -3.76 -11.00 2.96
CA GLU A 17 -2.94 -11.38 4.11
C GLU A 17 -2.69 -12.88 4.17
N VAL A 18 -3.64 -13.70 3.71
CA VAL A 18 -3.40 -15.15 3.55
C VAL A 18 -2.24 -15.37 2.58
N VAL A 19 -2.24 -14.73 1.42
CA VAL A 19 -1.13 -14.82 0.45
C VAL A 19 0.17 -14.31 1.05
N TYR A 20 0.14 -13.15 1.72
CA TYR A 20 1.31 -12.55 2.38
C TYR A 20 1.97 -13.52 3.38
N PHE A 21 1.21 -14.08 4.32
CA PHE A 21 1.74 -15.00 5.32
C PHE A 21 2.18 -16.34 4.72
N SER A 22 1.40 -16.90 3.78
CA SER A 22 1.79 -18.14 3.10
C SER A 22 3.09 -17.98 2.31
N THR A 23 3.29 -16.81 1.67
CA THR A 23 4.55 -16.50 0.98
C THR A 23 5.72 -16.41 1.96
N MET A 24 5.54 -15.74 3.10
CA MET A 24 6.59 -15.66 4.13
C MET A 24 6.96 -17.04 4.69
N GLU A 25 5.96 -17.88 4.94
CA GLU A 25 6.17 -19.25 5.40
C GLU A 25 6.92 -20.09 4.37
N LEU A 26 6.49 -20.04 3.11
CA LEU A 26 7.13 -20.75 2.00
C LEU A 26 8.59 -20.32 1.82
N LEU A 27 8.88 -19.03 1.86
CA LEU A 27 10.26 -18.52 1.76
C LEU A 27 11.14 -19.07 2.90
N ARG A 28 10.64 -19.05 4.15
CA ARG A 28 11.38 -19.61 5.29
C ARG A 28 11.62 -21.11 5.16
N MET A 29 10.65 -21.86 4.66
CA MET A 29 10.80 -23.30 4.39
C MET A 29 11.89 -23.58 3.33
N HIS A 30 12.16 -22.65 2.44
CA HIS A 30 13.22 -22.73 1.44
C HIS A 30 14.57 -22.14 1.92
N GLY A 31 14.68 -21.82 3.21
CA GLY A 31 15.92 -21.33 3.81
C GLY A 31 16.19 -19.84 3.56
N GLU A 32 15.19 -19.07 3.12
CA GLU A 32 15.34 -17.65 2.90
C GLU A 32 15.10 -16.85 4.21
N GLU A 33 15.85 -15.78 4.40
CA GLU A 33 15.61 -14.83 5.47
C GLU A 33 14.46 -13.90 5.12
N VAL A 34 13.49 -13.75 6.02
CA VAL A 34 12.30 -12.93 5.78
C VAL A 34 12.22 -11.81 6.80
N VAL A 35 12.38 -10.58 6.32
CA VAL A 35 12.15 -9.33 7.03
C VAL A 35 10.74 -8.86 6.72
N ASN A 36 9.94 -8.44 7.69
CA ASN A 36 8.62 -7.91 7.42
C ASN A 36 8.48 -6.44 7.80
N PHE A 37 7.70 -5.70 7.02
CA PHE A 37 7.35 -4.30 7.26
C PHE A 37 5.84 -4.12 7.09
N ALA A 38 5.18 -3.60 8.13
CA ALA A 38 3.74 -3.36 8.14
C ALA A 38 3.41 -2.08 8.92
N LEU A 39 2.13 -1.76 9.07
CA LEU A 39 1.69 -0.74 10.02
C LEU A 39 1.50 -1.36 11.40
N ARG A 40 1.58 -0.52 12.42
CA ARG A 40 1.27 -0.92 13.80
C ARG A 40 -0.25 -0.95 13.99
N TRP A 41 -0.76 -2.15 14.30
CA TRP A 41 -2.14 -2.42 14.64
C TRP A 41 -2.20 -3.20 15.95
N PRO A 42 -3.25 -3.06 16.77
CA PRO A 42 -3.41 -3.84 17.99
C PRO A 42 -3.45 -5.36 17.75
N GLU A 43 -3.94 -5.77 16.57
CA GLU A 43 -4.11 -7.17 16.18
C GLU A 43 -2.87 -7.79 15.54
N ASN A 44 -1.78 -7.03 15.39
CA ASN A 44 -0.57 -7.54 14.75
C ASN A 44 -0.02 -8.78 15.46
N TYR A 45 0.39 -9.76 14.67
CA TYR A 45 1.22 -10.84 15.18
C TYR A 45 2.60 -10.29 15.60
N PRO A 46 3.24 -10.88 16.62
CA PRO A 46 4.57 -10.45 17.07
C PRO A 46 5.58 -10.43 15.94
N SER A 47 6.42 -9.40 15.92
CA SER A 47 7.50 -9.25 14.95
C SER A 47 8.71 -8.59 15.61
N GLU A 48 9.90 -9.10 15.34
CA GLU A 48 11.18 -8.49 15.75
C GLU A 48 11.41 -7.12 15.09
N TYR A 49 10.69 -6.83 13.99
CA TYR A 49 10.75 -5.58 13.22
C TYR A 49 9.69 -4.56 13.62
N GLU A 50 8.88 -4.84 14.64
CA GLU A 50 7.74 -3.99 15.03
C GLU A 50 8.14 -2.56 15.39
N SER A 51 9.35 -2.33 15.89
CA SER A 51 9.88 -0.99 16.17
C SER A 51 9.96 -0.11 14.93
N TYR A 52 10.09 -0.70 13.74
CA TYR A 52 10.10 -0.03 12.45
C TYR A 52 8.71 0.16 11.84
N PHE A 53 7.66 -0.39 12.43
CA PHE A 53 6.31 -0.22 11.90
C PHE A 53 5.81 1.20 12.17
N PRO A 54 5.35 1.93 11.13
CA PRO A 54 4.70 3.22 11.33
C PRO A 54 3.32 3.05 11.96
N GLU A 55 2.88 4.07 12.69
CA GLU A 55 1.55 4.05 13.30
C GLU A 55 0.43 4.02 12.24
N SER A 56 -0.59 3.17 12.46
CA SER A 56 -1.79 3.20 11.64
C SER A 56 -2.56 4.51 11.87
N LYS A 57 -3.27 5.01 10.85
CA LYS A 57 -4.04 6.25 10.96
C LYS A 57 -5.26 6.12 11.88
N GLU A 58 -5.73 4.90 12.08
CA GLU A 58 -6.87 4.61 12.96
C GLU A 58 -6.49 4.57 14.46
N THR A 59 -5.23 4.28 14.78
CA THR A 59 -4.70 4.32 16.14
C THR A 59 -4.30 5.72 16.60
N ARG A 60 -4.06 6.63 15.68
CA ARG A 60 -3.85 8.05 16.02
C ARG A 60 -5.19 8.70 16.30
N SER A 61 -5.42 9.14 17.54
CA SER A 61 -6.66 9.83 17.94
C SER A 61 -7.07 10.88 16.88
N GLU A 62 -8.14 10.58 16.15
CA GLU A 62 -8.55 11.28 14.93
C GLU A 62 -9.06 12.71 15.14
N LEU A 63 -9.13 13.18 16.39
CA LEU A 63 -9.85 14.43 16.72
C LEU A 63 -9.09 15.72 16.42
N LEU A 64 -7.81 15.69 15.97
CA LEU A 64 -7.02 16.93 16.01
C LEU A 64 -6.45 17.47 14.69
N LYS A 65 -6.53 16.81 13.53
CA LYS A 65 -5.89 17.40 12.30
C LYS A 65 -6.47 16.91 10.95
N PRO A 66 -7.56 17.48 10.42
CA PRO A 66 -8.11 17.07 9.12
C PRO A 66 -7.14 17.30 7.95
N VAL A 67 -6.35 18.37 7.94
CA VAL A 67 -5.45 18.72 6.83
C VAL A 67 -4.18 17.85 6.79
N LYS A 68 -3.55 17.56 7.93
CA LYS A 68 -2.40 16.64 7.99
C LYS A 68 -2.75 15.22 7.57
N ASN A 69 -3.96 14.79 7.82
CA ASN A 69 -4.44 13.47 7.45
C ASN A 69 -4.59 13.33 5.92
N ILE A 70 -5.01 14.37 5.22
CA ILE A 70 -5.09 14.36 3.74
C ILE A 70 -3.69 14.25 3.12
N ILE A 71 -2.71 15.05 3.56
CA ILE A 71 -1.34 14.99 3.04
C ILE A 71 -0.72 13.62 3.31
N ASN A 72 -0.87 13.09 4.51
CA ASN A 72 -0.35 11.76 4.87
C ASN A 72 -1.09 10.61 4.18
N TYR A 73 -2.33 10.83 3.73
CA TYR A 73 -3.06 9.85 2.91
C TYR A 73 -2.38 9.63 1.56
N PHE A 74 -1.80 10.70 0.98
CA PHE A 74 -1.07 10.61 -0.28
C PHE A 74 0.42 10.31 -0.09
N ASN A 75 1.03 10.77 0.99
CA ASN A 75 2.48 10.67 1.21
C ASN A 75 2.80 10.39 2.70
N ASN A 76 3.02 9.14 3.04
CA ASN A 76 3.37 8.74 4.40
C ASN A 76 4.88 8.83 4.63
N ARG A 77 5.34 10.02 5.05
CA ARG A 77 6.76 10.27 5.34
C ARG A 77 7.30 9.42 6.50
N GLU A 78 6.46 9.06 7.46
CA GLU A 78 6.86 8.19 8.57
C GLU A 78 7.17 6.79 8.06
N ALA A 79 6.29 6.23 7.19
CA ALA A 79 6.54 4.93 6.57
C ALA A 79 7.83 4.93 5.75
N ALA A 80 8.08 5.98 4.96
CA ALA A 80 9.31 6.10 4.19
C ALA A 80 10.55 6.12 5.09
N ARG A 81 10.56 6.94 6.15
CA ARG A 81 11.69 7.05 7.10
C ARG A 81 11.93 5.74 7.85
N LYS A 82 10.88 5.11 8.36
CA LYS A 82 11.01 3.85 9.11
C LYS A 82 11.45 2.70 8.22
N LEU A 83 10.95 2.64 6.98
CA LEU A 83 11.42 1.66 6.01
C LEU A 83 12.89 1.86 5.67
N GLU A 84 13.34 3.11 5.49
CA GLU A 84 14.75 3.42 5.24
C GLU A 84 15.65 2.90 6.36
N GLN A 85 15.29 3.16 7.61
CA GLN A 85 16.01 2.63 8.79
C GLN A 85 16.07 1.09 8.81
N LEU A 86 14.98 0.43 8.43
CA LEU A 86 14.93 -1.02 8.34
C LEU A 86 15.85 -1.55 7.23
N ILE A 87 15.82 -0.92 6.04
CA ILE A 87 16.69 -1.31 4.91
C ILE A 87 18.17 -1.12 5.23
N GLU A 88 18.53 -0.01 5.86
CA GLU A 88 19.93 0.25 6.29
C GLU A 88 20.47 -0.81 7.25
N LYS A 89 19.61 -1.28 8.17
CA LYS A 89 19.95 -2.32 9.13
C LYS A 89 20.01 -3.70 8.50
N GLU A 90 18.96 -4.08 7.79
CA GLU A 90 18.75 -5.46 7.33
C GLU A 90 19.34 -5.75 5.96
N ARG A 91 19.52 -4.72 5.11
CA ARG A 91 20.08 -4.81 3.75
C ARG A 91 19.44 -5.92 2.90
N PRO A 92 18.12 -5.87 2.68
CA PRO A 92 17.42 -6.91 1.93
C PRO A 92 17.86 -6.94 0.46
N ASP A 93 17.92 -8.14 -0.11
CA ASP A 93 18.24 -8.37 -1.51
C ASP A 93 17.06 -8.05 -2.43
N LEU A 94 15.83 -8.15 -1.92
CA LEU A 94 14.59 -7.99 -2.66
C LEU A 94 13.47 -7.48 -1.72
N ALA A 95 12.61 -6.63 -2.25
CA ALA A 95 11.35 -6.25 -1.61
C ALA A 95 10.16 -6.87 -2.35
N HIS A 96 9.33 -7.63 -1.64
CA HIS A 96 8.08 -8.14 -2.15
C HIS A 96 6.92 -7.41 -1.47
N MET A 97 6.21 -6.62 -2.26
CA MET A 97 5.11 -5.78 -1.78
C MET A 97 3.76 -6.41 -2.11
N HIS A 98 2.83 -6.28 -1.18
CA HIS A 98 1.43 -6.67 -1.32
C HIS A 98 0.52 -5.44 -1.28
N LEU A 99 -0.18 -5.19 -0.17
CA LEU A 99 -1.00 -3.99 -0.02
C LEU A 99 -0.18 -2.85 0.60
N ILE A 100 -0.14 -1.70 -0.09
CA ILE A 100 0.51 -0.47 0.42
C ILE A 100 -0.44 0.74 0.41
N TRP A 101 -1.62 0.57 -0.21
CA TRP A 101 -2.52 1.67 -0.53
C TRP A 101 -3.22 2.23 0.71
N GLY A 102 -3.44 3.54 0.67
CA GLY A 102 -4.20 4.29 1.67
C GLY A 102 -3.45 4.59 2.96
N GLN A 103 -2.42 3.79 3.32
CA GLN A 103 -1.72 3.98 4.59
C GLN A 103 -0.19 3.99 4.49
N ILE A 104 0.45 2.93 3.94
CA ILE A 104 1.90 2.94 3.67
C ILE A 104 2.21 3.92 2.55
N THR A 105 1.43 3.86 1.46
CA THR A 105 1.50 4.70 0.25
C THR A 105 2.72 4.43 -0.64
N GLY A 106 2.72 5.06 -1.84
CA GLY A 106 3.87 5.00 -2.75
C GLY A 106 5.13 5.73 -2.26
N SER A 107 5.08 6.40 -1.10
CA SER A 107 6.22 7.12 -0.52
C SER A 107 7.43 6.23 -0.22
N ILE A 108 7.22 4.93 -0.09
CA ILE A 108 8.29 3.95 0.14
C ILE A 108 9.08 3.59 -1.11
N LEU A 109 8.51 3.78 -2.31
CA LEU A 109 9.14 3.38 -3.57
C LEU A 109 10.46 4.14 -3.87
N PRO A 110 10.53 5.49 -3.67
CA PRO A 110 11.80 6.20 -3.78
C PRO A 110 12.87 5.72 -2.79
N VAL A 111 12.46 5.24 -1.61
CA VAL A 111 13.40 4.69 -0.61
C VAL A 111 14.01 3.39 -1.15
N LEU A 112 13.19 2.44 -1.56
CA LEU A 112 13.63 1.18 -2.16
C LEU A 112 14.56 1.43 -3.36
N LYS A 113 14.19 2.38 -4.23
CA LYS A 113 15.00 2.74 -5.40
C LYS A 113 16.37 3.32 -5.02
N ARG A 114 16.45 4.22 -4.03
CA ARG A 114 17.73 4.80 -3.56
C ARG A 114 18.68 3.74 -3.02
N HIS A 115 18.16 2.73 -2.38
CA HIS A 115 18.93 1.61 -1.82
C HIS A 115 19.15 0.47 -2.83
N ASN A 116 18.76 0.64 -4.10
CA ASN A 116 18.85 -0.35 -5.17
C ASN A 116 18.21 -1.71 -4.80
N VAL A 117 17.13 -1.69 -4.01
CA VAL A 117 16.38 -2.90 -3.65
C VAL A 117 15.37 -3.18 -4.76
N PRO A 118 15.52 -4.29 -5.52
CA PRO A 118 14.55 -4.70 -6.53
C PRO A 118 13.17 -4.93 -5.91
N ILE A 119 12.11 -4.69 -6.70
CA ILE A 119 10.74 -4.75 -6.22
C ILE A 119 9.94 -5.77 -7.02
N ILE A 120 9.31 -6.71 -6.32
CA ILE A 120 8.19 -7.51 -6.82
C ILE A 120 6.91 -6.95 -6.19
N PHE A 121 5.85 -6.80 -6.96
CA PHE A 121 4.57 -6.31 -6.46
C PHE A 121 3.44 -7.29 -6.80
N SER A 122 2.89 -7.94 -5.77
CA SER A 122 1.69 -8.78 -5.91
C SER A 122 0.45 -7.92 -5.93
N ILE A 123 -0.26 -7.96 -7.06
CA ILE A 123 -1.48 -7.19 -7.28
C ILE A 123 -2.67 -7.99 -6.78
N HIS A 124 -3.33 -7.49 -5.74
CA HIS A 124 -4.51 -8.13 -5.12
C HIS A 124 -5.84 -7.52 -5.55
N ASP A 125 -5.82 -6.35 -6.17
CA ASP A 125 -7.00 -5.66 -6.70
C ASP A 125 -6.64 -4.81 -7.93
N TYR A 126 -7.63 -4.22 -8.57
CA TYR A 126 -7.42 -3.40 -9.78
C TYR A 126 -6.99 -1.96 -9.50
N ARG A 127 -6.55 -1.65 -8.30
CA ARG A 127 -6.19 -0.29 -7.87
C ARG A 127 -5.03 0.35 -8.65
N ILE A 128 -4.25 -0.43 -9.39
CA ILE A 128 -3.21 0.10 -10.28
C ILE A 128 -3.81 0.86 -11.47
N VAL A 129 -4.95 0.42 -11.97
CA VAL A 129 -5.56 0.92 -13.22
C VAL A 129 -6.96 1.51 -13.04
N CYS A 130 -7.66 1.18 -11.95
CA CYS A 130 -9.01 1.65 -11.66
C CYS A 130 -9.04 2.39 -10.31
N PRO A 131 -9.41 3.69 -10.27
CA PRO A 131 -9.50 4.42 -9.00
C PRO A 131 -10.44 3.76 -7.98
N ALA A 132 -11.56 3.20 -8.45
CA ALA A 132 -12.52 2.47 -7.61
C ALA A 132 -12.11 1.01 -7.32
N TYR A 133 -10.97 0.53 -7.85
CA TYR A 133 -10.35 -0.80 -7.67
C TYR A 133 -11.21 -2.02 -8.03
N THR A 134 -12.43 -1.85 -8.52
CA THR A 134 -13.39 -2.93 -8.76
C THR A 134 -13.72 -3.16 -10.22
N PHE A 135 -13.32 -2.26 -11.14
CA PHE A 135 -13.82 -2.16 -12.51
C PHE A 135 -15.36 -2.08 -12.60
N ARG A 136 -15.99 -1.47 -11.57
CA ARG A 136 -17.41 -1.18 -11.57
C ARG A 136 -17.66 0.32 -11.42
N ASN A 137 -18.65 0.83 -12.16
CA ASN A 137 -19.11 2.21 -12.03
C ASN A 137 -20.05 2.37 -10.80
N GLY A 138 -20.52 3.59 -10.54
CA GLY A 138 -21.46 3.87 -9.43
C GLY A 138 -22.79 3.11 -9.51
N LYS A 139 -23.16 2.61 -10.71
CA LYS A 139 -24.35 1.78 -10.91
C LYS A 139 -24.08 0.28 -10.74
N GLY A 140 -22.83 -0.12 -10.46
CA GLY A 140 -22.42 -1.51 -10.32
C GLY A 140 -22.15 -2.25 -11.63
N GLU A 141 -22.18 -1.55 -12.79
CA GLU A 141 -21.89 -2.12 -14.10
C GLU A 141 -20.40 -2.24 -14.33
N ILE A 142 -19.95 -3.24 -15.11
CA ILE A 142 -18.54 -3.39 -15.51
C ILE A 142 -18.13 -2.17 -16.32
N CYS A 143 -16.99 -1.56 -15.96
CA CYS A 143 -16.52 -0.31 -16.54
C CYS A 143 -14.99 -0.30 -16.70
N GLU A 144 -14.53 -0.01 -17.92
CA GLU A 144 -13.11 0.16 -18.24
C GLU A 144 -12.78 1.58 -18.75
N GLN A 145 -13.63 2.57 -18.51
CA GLN A 145 -13.51 3.91 -19.07
C GLN A 145 -12.26 4.67 -18.59
N CYS A 146 -11.67 4.27 -17.47
CA CYS A 146 -10.43 4.85 -16.95
C CYS A 146 -9.15 4.35 -17.65
N ARG A 147 -9.26 3.50 -18.69
CA ARG A 147 -8.15 3.14 -19.58
C ARG A 147 -7.46 4.39 -20.11
N GLY A 148 -6.14 4.33 -20.30
CA GLY A 148 -5.36 5.47 -20.78
C GLY A 148 -5.29 6.63 -19.78
N ARG A 149 -5.55 6.38 -18.49
CA ARG A 149 -5.49 7.37 -17.39
C ARG A 149 -6.59 8.44 -17.43
N ASN A 150 -7.68 8.18 -18.08
CA ASN A 150 -8.85 9.07 -18.12
C ASN A 150 -9.68 8.98 -16.84
N PHE A 151 -9.07 9.28 -15.67
CA PHE A 151 -9.68 9.05 -14.35
C PHE A 151 -10.86 9.97 -14.03
N TYR A 152 -11.12 11.00 -14.85
CA TYR A 152 -12.32 11.82 -14.73
C TYR A 152 -13.62 11.00 -14.89
N HIS A 153 -13.58 9.90 -15.62
CA HIS A 153 -14.73 8.97 -15.73
C HIS A 153 -15.13 8.39 -14.37
N CYS A 154 -14.18 8.16 -13.47
CA CYS A 154 -14.48 7.72 -12.11
C CYS A 154 -15.35 8.73 -11.37
N VAL A 155 -15.10 10.02 -11.60
CA VAL A 155 -15.87 11.12 -10.97
C VAL A 155 -17.26 11.23 -11.55
N ILE A 156 -17.37 11.27 -12.89
CA ILE A 156 -18.66 11.37 -13.58
C ILE A 156 -19.58 10.22 -13.23
N ASN A 157 -19.02 9.00 -13.19
CA ASN A 157 -19.75 7.77 -12.89
C ASN A 157 -19.90 7.51 -11.38
N LYS A 158 -19.47 8.43 -10.50
CA LYS A 158 -19.53 8.29 -9.04
C LYS A 158 -19.08 6.91 -8.54
N CYS A 159 -17.99 6.38 -9.11
CA CYS A 159 -17.58 4.97 -8.91
C CYS A 159 -17.32 4.58 -7.46
N THR A 160 -17.08 5.55 -6.57
CA THR A 160 -16.78 5.30 -5.15
C THR A 160 -17.98 5.63 -4.28
N LYS A 161 -18.69 4.60 -3.83
CA LYS A 161 -19.86 4.69 -2.93
C LYS A 161 -20.93 5.68 -3.41
N ASP A 162 -21.13 5.80 -4.72
CA ASP A 162 -22.05 6.74 -5.37
C ASP A 162 -21.85 8.21 -4.92
N SER A 163 -20.61 8.58 -4.61
CA SER A 163 -20.23 9.90 -4.10
C SER A 163 -19.29 10.62 -5.03
N TYR A 164 -19.62 11.84 -5.47
CA TYR A 164 -18.72 12.69 -6.24
C TYR A 164 -17.44 13.00 -5.48
N LEU A 165 -17.55 13.40 -4.21
CA LEU A 165 -16.41 13.80 -3.39
C LEU A 165 -15.42 12.65 -3.22
N LEU A 166 -15.90 11.46 -2.89
CA LEU A 166 -15.05 10.27 -2.74
C LEU A 166 -14.43 9.88 -4.08
N SER A 167 -15.18 9.96 -5.19
CA SER A 167 -14.67 9.64 -6.52
C SER A 167 -13.60 10.64 -6.99
N VAL A 168 -13.74 11.93 -6.66
CA VAL A 168 -12.69 12.94 -6.89
C VAL A 168 -11.43 12.60 -6.09
N MET A 169 -11.55 12.29 -4.81
CA MET A 169 -10.42 11.90 -3.97
C MET A 169 -9.67 10.68 -4.53
N MET A 170 -10.41 9.66 -4.95
CA MET A 170 -9.81 8.44 -5.53
C MET A 170 -9.18 8.69 -6.90
N ALA A 171 -9.76 9.57 -7.73
CA ALA A 171 -9.16 9.96 -9.00
C ALA A 171 -7.85 10.74 -8.80
N ILE A 172 -7.81 11.68 -7.84
CA ILE A 172 -6.59 12.41 -7.48
C ILE A 172 -5.53 11.45 -6.92
N GLU A 173 -5.92 10.54 -6.04
CA GLU A 173 -5.00 9.52 -5.52
C GLU A 173 -4.42 8.66 -6.64
N GLN A 174 -5.23 8.28 -7.62
CA GLN A 174 -4.77 7.52 -8.78
C GLN A 174 -3.76 8.31 -9.62
N CYS A 175 -4.02 9.59 -9.89
CA CYS A 175 -3.07 10.47 -10.58
C CYS A 175 -1.73 10.55 -9.83
N TYR A 176 -1.78 10.66 -8.49
CA TYR A 176 -0.58 10.69 -7.66
C TYR A 176 0.18 9.36 -7.69
N ARG A 177 -0.52 8.24 -7.55
CA ARG A 177 0.07 6.89 -7.62
C ARG A 177 0.79 6.63 -8.94
N ASN A 178 0.20 7.06 -10.05
CA ASN A 178 0.78 6.85 -11.38
C ASN A 178 2.16 7.48 -11.56
N ARG A 179 2.55 8.45 -10.73
CA ARG A 179 3.90 9.01 -10.74
C ARG A 179 4.97 7.99 -10.30
N PHE A 180 4.58 7.00 -9.48
CA PHE A 180 5.50 5.99 -8.96
C PHE A 180 5.55 4.73 -9.82
N PHE A 181 4.48 4.43 -10.56
CA PHE A 181 4.34 3.21 -11.36
C PHE A 181 4.52 3.44 -12.86
N ASN A 182 4.95 4.63 -13.24
CA ASN A 182 5.30 4.93 -14.61
C ASN A 182 6.81 5.06 -14.74
N PRO A 183 7.42 4.28 -15.66
CA PRO A 183 8.80 4.50 -16.04
C PRO A 183 8.97 5.83 -16.78
#